data_4489c8ec5df854f6c265cbebc474110f
#
_entry.id   4489c8ec5df854f6c265cbebc474110f
#
_cell.length_a   1.000
_cell.length_b   1.000
_cell.length_c   1.000
_cell.angle_alpha   90.00
_cell.angle_beta   90.00
_cell.angle_gamma   90.00
#
_symmetry.space_group_name_H-M   'P 1'
#
loop_
_entity.id
_entity.type
_entity.pdbx_description
1 polymer ?
#
loop_
_entity_poly.entity_id
_entity_poly.type
_entity_poly.pdbx_seq_one_letter_code
_entity_poly.pdbx_strand_id
1 'polypeptide(L)'
;MNTHNLLFSFIILFFSCGLKQKLNYSSEFIIPDQKFNNNEVRIDLDYNDEKNWAFRSDMHDFNRLIPKNYNIKNEKKINVSVFFIHPTTLFSSKKWNADTSHFLNNNIIDLCLENQASVFAGITDLYVPHYREMHIYSYTDTINGIKAFNVAYNDIEASFKYFLKNKKTDKFIIASHSQGTNHAKKLINEYIYPKVDLRSKLLMSYLIGMDINKNEMLIDLCQNPVQLNCFLNWRSFNESYY
;
A
#
# COMPACT_ATOMS: atom_id res chain seq x y z
N MET A 1 15.24 21.08 15.62
CA MET A 1 14.38 19.91 15.89
C MET A 1 15.15 18.69 15.39
N ASN A 2 15.54 17.80 16.29
CA ASN A 2 16.44 16.68 15.95
C ASN A 2 15.71 15.71 15.01
N THR A 3 16.30 15.44 13.84
CA THR A 3 15.81 14.49 12.83
C THR A 3 15.55 13.09 13.37
N HIS A 4 16.26 12.68 14.43
CA HIS A 4 16.03 11.42 15.14
C HIS A 4 14.65 11.30 15.78
N ASN A 5 14.04 12.37 16.24
CA ASN A 5 12.73 12.35 16.89
C ASN A 5 11.58 12.17 15.88
N LEU A 6 11.74 12.65 14.63
CA LEU A 6 10.73 12.48 13.58
C LEU A 6 10.64 11.02 13.11
N LEU A 7 11.78 10.34 12.98
CA LEU A 7 11.83 8.93 12.61
C LEU A 7 11.24 8.02 13.69
N PHE A 8 11.51 8.32 14.96
CA PHE A 8 10.99 7.55 16.09
C PHE A 8 9.46 7.63 16.17
N SER A 9 8.87 8.76 15.86
CA SER A 9 7.42 8.93 15.81
C SER A 9 6.76 8.14 14.67
N PHE A 10 7.45 7.93 13.53
CA PHE A 10 6.94 7.13 12.42
C PHE A 10 6.98 5.61 12.70
N ILE A 11 7.98 5.14 13.42
CA ILE A 11 8.13 3.72 13.80
C ILE A 11 7.03 3.28 14.77
N ILE A 12 6.59 4.16 15.68
CA ILE A 12 5.53 3.87 16.66
C ILE A 12 4.17 3.62 15.98
N LEU A 13 3.91 4.17 14.80
CA LEU A 13 2.66 4.00 14.06
C LEU A 13 2.39 2.56 13.58
N PHE A 14 3.43 1.72 13.46
CA PHE A 14 3.28 0.31 13.07
C PHE A 14 3.01 -0.63 14.24
N PHE A 15 3.21 -0.18 15.49
CA PHE A 15 3.05 -1.01 16.70
C PHE A 15 1.65 -0.98 17.33
N SER A 16 0.70 -0.21 16.79
CA SER A 16 -0.66 -0.16 17.34
C SER A 16 -1.50 -1.41 17.05
N CYS A 17 -1.00 -2.33 16.23
CA CYS A 17 -1.61 -3.64 15.99
C CYS A 17 -0.85 -4.73 16.76
N GLY A 18 -1.11 -4.86 18.06
CA GLY A 18 -1.02 -6.08 18.87
C GLY A 18 0.21 -7.01 18.79
N LEU A 19 1.29 -6.68 18.10
CA LEU A 19 2.48 -7.51 17.94
C LEU A 19 3.45 -7.32 19.11
N LYS A 20 3.26 -8.10 20.19
CA LYS A 20 4.29 -8.36 21.21
C LYS A 20 5.40 -9.29 20.66
N GLN A 21 5.98 -9.03 19.52
CA GLN A 21 7.28 -9.57 19.17
C GLN A 21 8.34 -8.59 19.65
N LYS A 22 9.20 -9.04 20.59
CA LYS A 22 10.45 -8.36 20.92
C LYS A 22 11.32 -8.37 19.66
N LEU A 23 11.20 -7.35 18.84
CA LEU A 23 12.22 -7.05 17.84
C LEU A 23 13.44 -6.57 18.62
N ASN A 24 14.45 -7.42 18.73
CA ASN A 24 15.78 -7.03 19.22
C ASN A 24 16.40 -6.09 18.19
N TYR A 25 16.11 -4.79 18.30
CA TYR A 25 16.78 -3.74 17.53
C TYR A 25 18.18 -3.48 18.12
N SER A 26 19.15 -4.30 17.73
CA SER A 26 20.56 -4.01 17.94
C SER A 26 21.32 -3.72 16.62
N SER A 27 20.61 -3.62 15.48
CA SER A 27 21.24 -3.23 14.22
C SER A 27 21.11 -1.71 14.02
N GLU A 28 22.21 -1.06 13.66
CA GLU A 28 22.19 0.33 13.22
C GLU A 28 21.14 0.49 12.10
N PHE A 29 20.32 1.52 12.21
CA PHE A 29 19.34 1.86 11.18
C PHE A 29 20.08 2.39 9.95
N ILE A 30 20.12 1.58 8.89
CA ILE A 30 20.85 1.92 7.66
C ILE A 30 19.92 2.78 6.80
N ILE A 31 20.43 3.96 6.40
CA ILE A 31 19.75 4.88 5.50
C ILE A 31 20.51 4.97 4.16
N PRO A 32 19.87 5.38 3.07
CA PRO A 32 20.56 5.67 1.82
C PRO A 32 21.62 6.74 2.02
N ASP A 33 22.87 6.42 1.68
CA ASP A 33 24.05 7.28 1.84
C ASP A 33 24.55 7.85 0.50
N GLN A 34 23.99 7.40 -0.61
CA GLN A 34 24.32 7.84 -1.96
C GLN A 34 23.15 8.62 -2.58
N LYS A 35 23.47 9.48 -3.54
CA LYS A 35 22.43 10.12 -4.37
C LYS A 35 21.62 9.05 -5.12
N PHE A 36 20.34 9.31 -5.32
CA PHE A 36 19.48 8.44 -6.11
C PHE A 36 20.08 8.18 -7.49
N ASN A 37 20.21 6.92 -7.85
CA ASN A 37 20.78 6.46 -9.11
C ASN A 37 19.74 5.74 -9.97
N ASN A 38 19.39 6.31 -11.11
CA ASN A 38 18.44 5.71 -12.06
C ASN A 38 18.90 4.33 -12.57
N ASN A 39 20.19 4.03 -12.59
CA ASN A 39 20.70 2.75 -13.07
C ASN A 39 20.36 1.58 -12.14
N GLU A 40 20.09 1.85 -10.88
CA GLU A 40 19.68 0.81 -9.90
C GLU A 40 18.21 0.36 -10.06
N VAL A 41 17.42 1.13 -10.80
CA VAL A 41 15.97 0.95 -10.95
C VAL A 41 15.54 0.84 -12.43
N ARG A 42 16.47 0.45 -13.31
CA ARG A 42 16.28 0.47 -14.78
C ARG A 42 15.27 -0.53 -15.33
N ILE A 43 15.06 -1.65 -14.61
CA ILE A 43 14.22 -2.73 -15.11
C ILE A 43 12.83 -2.57 -14.50
N ASP A 44 11.83 -2.37 -15.34
CA ASP A 44 10.44 -2.34 -14.91
C ASP A 44 9.96 -3.73 -14.52
N LEU A 45 9.07 -3.78 -13.52
CA LEU A 45 8.45 -5.03 -13.08
C LEU A 45 7.41 -5.49 -14.12
N ASP A 46 7.52 -6.73 -14.55
CA ASP A 46 6.51 -7.35 -15.43
C ASP A 46 5.40 -7.99 -14.57
N TYR A 47 4.22 -7.38 -14.53
CA TYR A 47 3.08 -7.88 -13.78
C TYR A 47 2.34 -9.06 -14.43
N ASN A 48 2.81 -9.57 -15.58
CA ASN A 48 2.44 -10.91 -16.03
C ASN A 48 3.20 -12.00 -15.25
N ASP A 49 4.32 -11.66 -14.61
CA ASP A 49 5.06 -12.56 -13.74
C ASP A 49 4.41 -12.60 -12.34
N GLU A 50 4.04 -13.81 -11.92
CA GLU A 50 3.36 -14.06 -10.64
C GLU A 50 4.15 -13.58 -9.43
N LYS A 51 5.49 -13.66 -9.49
CA LYS A 51 6.38 -13.24 -8.39
C LYS A 51 6.30 -11.74 -8.07
N ASN A 52 5.74 -10.93 -8.97
CA ASN A 52 5.54 -9.50 -8.75
C ASN A 52 4.20 -9.16 -8.08
N TRP A 53 3.52 -10.19 -7.54
CA TRP A 53 2.29 -10.05 -6.76
C TRP A 53 2.46 -10.63 -5.36
N ALA A 54 2.22 -9.81 -4.35
CA ALA A 54 2.16 -10.26 -2.96
C ALA A 54 0.92 -11.13 -2.73
N PHE A 55 -0.19 -10.79 -3.39
CA PHE A 55 -1.42 -11.59 -3.38
C PHE A 55 -2.28 -11.33 -4.61
N ARG A 56 -2.86 -12.41 -5.14
CA ARG A 56 -3.95 -12.37 -6.14
C ARG A 56 -4.92 -13.51 -5.87
N SER A 57 -6.22 -13.20 -5.86
CA SER A 57 -7.29 -14.19 -5.59
C SER A 57 -7.37 -15.32 -6.60
N ASP A 58 -6.82 -15.17 -7.80
CA ASP A 58 -6.80 -16.20 -8.83
C ASP A 58 -5.59 -17.13 -8.75
N MET A 59 -4.61 -16.81 -7.88
CA MET A 59 -3.33 -17.54 -7.78
C MET A 59 -3.04 -18.05 -6.38
N HIS A 60 -3.47 -17.32 -5.35
CA HIS A 60 -3.12 -17.61 -3.98
C HIS A 60 -4.33 -18.11 -3.19
N ASP A 61 -4.07 -19.04 -2.28
CA ASP A 61 -5.08 -19.46 -1.32
C ASP A 61 -5.40 -18.31 -0.34
N PHE A 62 -6.63 -17.82 -0.38
CA PHE A 62 -7.08 -16.76 0.52
C PHE A 62 -7.10 -17.19 1.99
N ASN A 63 -7.17 -18.51 2.29
CA ASN A 63 -7.17 -19.02 3.67
C ASN A 63 -5.92 -18.60 4.44
N ARG A 64 -4.80 -18.33 3.77
CA ARG A 64 -3.60 -17.83 4.42
C ARG A 64 -3.77 -16.44 5.06
N LEU A 65 -4.76 -15.67 4.60
CA LEU A 65 -5.07 -14.34 5.13
C LEU A 65 -6.24 -14.34 6.12
N ILE A 66 -6.99 -15.42 6.21
CA ILE A 66 -8.16 -15.50 7.08
C ILE A 66 -7.70 -15.80 8.52
N PRO A 67 -8.19 -15.07 9.54
CA PRO A 67 -7.91 -15.38 10.93
C PRO A 67 -8.28 -16.84 11.28
N LYS A 68 -7.41 -17.54 12.02
CA LYS A 68 -7.52 -19.00 12.29
C LYS A 68 -8.89 -19.47 12.79
N ASN A 69 -9.61 -18.63 13.50
CA ASN A 69 -10.92 -18.95 14.10
C ASN A 69 -12.11 -18.35 13.34
N TYR A 70 -11.87 -17.77 12.17
CA TYR A 70 -12.91 -17.14 11.38
C TYR A 70 -13.42 -18.09 10.30
N ASN A 71 -14.75 -18.29 10.24
CA ASN A 71 -15.37 -19.15 9.24
C ASN A 71 -15.96 -18.31 8.10
N ILE A 72 -15.19 -18.14 7.04
CA ILE A 72 -15.61 -17.37 5.86
C ILE A 72 -16.70 -18.05 5.02
N LYS A 73 -16.97 -19.34 5.21
CA LYS A 73 -17.95 -20.09 4.39
C LYS A 73 -19.36 -19.51 4.47
N ASN A 74 -19.66 -18.78 5.55
CA ASN A 74 -20.95 -18.12 5.75
C ASN A 74 -21.00 -16.71 5.16
N GLU A 75 -19.88 -16.19 4.65
CA GLU A 75 -19.80 -14.85 4.10
C GLU A 75 -20.27 -14.81 2.65
N LYS A 76 -21.08 -13.82 2.34
CA LYS A 76 -21.53 -13.58 0.97
C LYS A 76 -20.39 -12.95 0.15
N LYS A 77 -20.01 -13.59 -0.94
CA LYS A 77 -19.09 -12.99 -1.91
C LYS A 77 -19.67 -11.70 -2.48
N ILE A 78 -18.86 -10.66 -2.53
CA ILE A 78 -19.20 -9.35 -3.07
C ILE A 78 -18.64 -9.27 -4.49
N ASN A 79 -19.48 -8.89 -5.46
CA ASN A 79 -19.07 -8.76 -6.86
C ASN A 79 -18.28 -7.45 -7.10
N VAL A 80 -17.11 -7.38 -6.48
CA VAL A 80 -16.18 -6.24 -6.57
C VAL A 80 -14.74 -6.74 -6.55
N SER A 81 -13.87 -6.10 -7.32
CA SER A 81 -12.42 -6.32 -7.25
C SER A 81 -11.77 -5.24 -6.38
N VAL A 82 -10.75 -5.62 -5.61
CA VAL A 82 -10.01 -4.71 -4.73
C VAL A 82 -8.56 -4.66 -5.19
N PHE A 83 -8.05 -3.47 -5.40
CA PHE A 83 -6.64 -3.20 -5.59
C PHE A 83 -6.09 -2.60 -4.31
N PHE A 84 -5.26 -3.39 -3.59
CA PHE A 84 -4.67 -2.99 -2.31
C PHE A 84 -3.20 -2.61 -2.48
N ILE A 85 -2.82 -1.43 -1.99
CA ILE A 85 -1.44 -0.94 -2.02
C ILE A 85 -0.90 -0.96 -0.60
N HIS A 86 0.03 -1.90 -0.32
CA HIS A 86 0.62 -2.08 1.01
C HIS A 86 1.56 -0.92 1.40
N PRO A 87 1.86 -0.73 2.70
CA PRO A 87 2.83 0.26 3.16
C PRO A 87 4.26 -0.09 2.73
N THR A 88 5.20 0.84 2.90
CA THR A 88 6.62 0.49 2.81
C THR A 88 7.03 -0.42 3.94
N THR A 89 7.87 -1.38 3.62
CA THR A 89 8.55 -2.28 4.56
C THR A 89 10.07 -2.09 4.51
N LEU A 90 10.55 -1.18 3.66
CA LEU A 90 11.95 -0.83 3.50
C LEU A 90 12.39 0.20 4.55
N PHE A 91 12.72 -0.30 5.76
CA PHE A 91 13.10 0.54 6.89
C PHE A 91 14.61 0.69 7.05
N SER A 92 15.41 -0.26 6.55
CA SER A 92 16.86 -0.27 6.72
C SER A 92 17.51 -0.78 5.44
N SER A 93 18.16 0.11 4.70
CA SER A 93 18.83 -0.20 3.43
C SER A 93 19.70 0.98 2.98
N LYS A 94 20.77 0.69 2.22
CA LYS A 94 21.51 1.72 1.49
C LYS A 94 20.82 2.16 0.20
N LYS A 95 19.78 1.46 -0.25
CA LYS A 95 19.04 1.76 -1.47
C LYS A 95 17.83 2.65 -1.18
N TRP A 96 17.49 3.50 -2.12
CA TRP A 96 16.32 4.36 -2.08
C TRP A 96 15.01 3.62 -2.35
N ASN A 97 15.06 2.53 -3.11
CA ASN A 97 13.92 1.68 -3.42
C ASN A 97 14.23 0.22 -3.12
N ALA A 98 13.20 -0.51 -2.76
CA ALA A 98 13.24 -1.96 -2.69
C ALA A 98 13.53 -2.56 -4.07
N ASP A 99 14.05 -3.77 -4.08
CA ASP A 99 14.21 -4.59 -5.28
C ASP A 99 13.49 -5.92 -5.15
N THR A 100 13.53 -6.75 -6.18
CA THR A 100 12.86 -8.06 -6.20
C THR A 100 13.35 -9.00 -5.11
N SER A 101 14.61 -8.88 -4.67
CA SER A 101 15.13 -9.71 -3.57
C SER A 101 14.51 -9.35 -2.23
N HIS A 102 14.15 -8.07 -2.05
CA HIS A 102 13.42 -7.59 -0.88
C HIS A 102 12.02 -8.20 -0.81
N PHE A 103 11.31 -8.28 -1.93
CA PHE A 103 9.95 -8.85 -1.96
C PHE A 103 9.92 -10.31 -1.53
N LEU A 104 10.84 -11.12 -2.07
CA LEU A 104 10.85 -12.57 -1.89
C LEU A 104 11.23 -13.02 -0.47
N ASN A 105 11.90 -12.16 0.30
CA ASN A 105 12.44 -12.50 1.61
C ASN A 105 11.84 -11.65 2.74
N ASN A 106 10.72 -10.98 2.52
CA ASN A 106 10.19 -9.99 3.44
C ASN A 106 8.88 -10.44 4.11
N ASN A 107 9.00 -11.11 5.25
CA ASN A 107 7.84 -11.51 6.07
C ASN A 107 6.99 -10.33 6.58
N ILE A 108 7.50 -9.09 6.54
CA ILE A 108 6.73 -7.90 6.96
C ILE A 108 5.63 -7.61 5.96
N ILE A 109 5.84 -7.88 4.66
CA ILE A 109 4.77 -7.78 3.65
C ILE A 109 3.64 -8.75 4.00
N ASP A 110 3.94 -10.00 4.33
CA ASP A 110 2.92 -10.98 4.73
C ASP A 110 2.14 -10.50 5.96
N LEU A 111 2.81 -9.93 6.97
CA LEU A 111 2.16 -9.32 8.13
C LEU A 111 1.24 -8.15 7.74
N CYS A 112 1.64 -7.33 6.76
CA CYS A 112 0.78 -6.26 6.26
C CYS A 112 -0.46 -6.83 5.56
N LEU A 113 -0.31 -7.91 4.81
CA LEU A 113 -1.44 -8.58 4.17
C LEU A 113 -2.41 -9.16 5.20
N GLU A 114 -1.89 -9.89 6.19
CA GLU A 114 -2.69 -10.52 7.26
C GLU A 114 -3.45 -9.50 8.12
N ASN A 115 -2.88 -8.32 8.37
CA ASN A 115 -3.46 -7.34 9.28
C ASN A 115 -4.23 -6.21 8.57
N GLN A 116 -4.10 -6.07 7.26
CA GLN A 116 -4.68 -4.95 6.52
C GLN A 116 -5.51 -5.41 5.31
N ALA A 117 -4.94 -6.23 4.41
CA ALA A 117 -5.62 -6.68 3.20
C ALA A 117 -6.61 -7.83 3.47
N SER A 118 -6.43 -8.56 4.56
CA SER A 118 -7.23 -9.73 4.96
C SER A 118 -8.74 -9.45 5.02
N VAL A 119 -9.13 -8.23 5.36
CA VAL A 119 -10.55 -7.80 5.42
C VAL A 119 -11.27 -7.97 4.08
N PHE A 120 -10.53 -7.99 2.97
CA PHE A 120 -11.07 -8.18 1.63
C PHE A 120 -10.93 -9.63 1.12
N ALA A 121 -10.09 -10.44 1.78
CA ALA A 121 -9.77 -11.78 1.32
C ALA A 121 -10.99 -12.73 1.39
N GLY A 122 -11.14 -13.56 0.36
CA GLY A 122 -12.17 -14.57 0.28
C GLY A 122 -13.59 -14.07 -0.03
N ILE A 123 -13.87 -12.78 0.19
CA ILE A 123 -15.18 -12.17 -0.12
C ILE A 123 -15.14 -11.27 -1.36
N THR A 124 -13.97 -10.85 -1.80
CA THR A 124 -13.76 -10.03 -3.00
C THR A 124 -12.71 -10.67 -3.92
N ASP A 125 -12.54 -10.10 -5.12
CA ASP A 125 -11.43 -10.40 -6.03
C ASP A 125 -10.26 -9.47 -5.69
N LEU A 126 -9.33 -9.93 -4.85
CA LEU A 126 -8.25 -9.13 -4.26
C LEU A 126 -6.96 -9.23 -5.07
N TYR A 127 -6.34 -8.07 -5.33
CA TYR A 127 -5.04 -7.89 -5.97
C TYR A 127 -4.13 -7.02 -5.12
N VAL A 128 -2.95 -7.51 -4.79
CA VAL A 128 -1.92 -6.78 -4.03
C VAL A 128 -0.58 -6.91 -4.76
N PRO A 129 -0.12 -5.86 -5.45
CA PRO A 129 1.17 -5.92 -6.13
C PRO A 129 2.33 -5.85 -5.15
N HIS A 130 3.43 -6.51 -5.47
CA HIS A 130 4.74 -6.02 -5.05
C HIS A 130 5.11 -4.81 -5.89
N TYR A 131 5.82 -3.86 -5.32
CA TYR A 131 6.31 -2.68 -6.01
C TYR A 131 7.64 -2.24 -5.38
N ARG A 132 8.47 -1.54 -6.10
CA ARG A 132 9.74 -1.01 -5.57
C ARG A 132 9.48 0.13 -4.60
N GLU A 133 8.92 -0.23 -3.43
CA GLU A 133 8.60 0.71 -2.36
C GLU A 133 9.80 1.59 -2.01
N MET A 134 9.58 2.86 -1.73
CA MET A 134 10.65 3.76 -1.34
C MET A 134 11.03 3.54 0.12
N HIS A 135 12.32 3.73 0.42
CA HIS A 135 12.83 3.70 1.78
C HIS A 135 12.10 4.74 2.65
N ILE A 136 11.81 4.39 3.92
CA ILE A 136 11.11 5.31 4.84
C ILE A 136 11.83 6.67 4.97
N TYR A 137 13.15 6.68 4.88
CA TYR A 137 13.97 7.90 4.90
C TYR A 137 13.66 8.88 3.76
N SER A 138 13.05 8.42 2.67
CA SER A 138 12.66 9.25 1.51
C SER A 138 11.73 10.40 1.88
N TYR A 139 10.98 10.29 2.97
CA TYR A 139 10.15 11.38 3.47
C TYR A 139 10.93 12.56 4.04
N THR A 140 12.22 12.41 4.31
CA THR A 140 13.11 13.47 4.83
C THR A 140 13.98 14.10 3.76
N ASP A 141 14.04 13.51 2.55
CA ASP A 141 14.83 14.00 1.42
C ASP A 141 13.93 14.34 0.23
N THR A 142 13.70 15.62 0.01
CA THR A 142 12.79 16.10 -1.04
C THR A 142 13.33 15.95 -2.46
N ILE A 143 14.62 15.68 -2.64
CA ILE A 143 15.26 15.51 -3.96
C ILE A 143 15.31 14.03 -4.35
N ASN A 144 15.96 13.21 -3.53
CA ASN A 144 16.11 11.79 -3.82
C ASN A 144 14.83 11.01 -3.51
N GLY A 145 14.11 11.40 -2.46
CA GLY A 145 12.83 10.81 -2.08
C GLY A 145 11.75 10.97 -3.14
N ILE A 146 11.67 12.14 -3.82
CA ILE A 146 10.72 12.33 -4.95
C ILE A 146 11.05 11.38 -6.11
N LYS A 147 12.34 11.17 -6.40
CA LYS A 147 12.75 10.23 -7.45
C LYS A 147 12.38 8.79 -7.08
N ALA A 148 12.64 8.39 -5.83
CA ALA A 148 12.27 7.09 -5.31
C ALA A 148 10.74 6.89 -5.32
N PHE A 149 9.98 7.91 -4.95
CA PHE A 149 8.52 7.90 -5.03
C PHE A 149 8.01 7.65 -6.45
N ASN A 150 8.61 8.30 -7.45
CA ASN A 150 8.20 8.15 -8.84
C ASN A 150 8.48 6.73 -9.37
N VAL A 151 9.59 6.11 -8.98
CA VAL A 151 9.86 4.69 -9.31
C VAL A 151 8.77 3.79 -8.73
N ALA A 152 8.47 3.92 -7.44
CA ALA A 152 7.43 3.16 -6.78
C ALA A 152 6.05 3.39 -7.41
N TYR A 153 5.74 4.64 -7.75
CA TYR A 153 4.47 4.99 -8.41
C TYR A 153 4.35 4.38 -9.81
N ASN A 154 5.42 4.34 -10.60
CA ASN A 154 5.39 3.71 -11.92
C ASN A 154 5.03 2.21 -11.83
N ASP A 155 5.54 1.52 -10.82
CA ASP A 155 5.18 0.12 -10.56
C ASP A 155 3.70 -0.01 -10.17
N ILE A 156 3.20 0.88 -9.30
CA ILE A 156 1.78 0.90 -8.92
C ILE A 156 0.90 1.16 -10.13
N GLU A 157 1.25 2.11 -11.00
CA GLU A 157 0.47 2.39 -12.21
C GLU A 157 0.50 1.20 -13.19
N ALA A 158 1.66 0.56 -13.37
CA ALA A 158 1.80 -0.63 -14.22
C ALA A 158 0.98 -1.81 -13.70
N SER A 159 1.05 -2.10 -12.40
CA SER A 159 0.26 -3.15 -11.77
C SER A 159 -1.24 -2.85 -11.79
N PHE A 160 -1.64 -1.59 -11.66
CA PHE A 160 -3.03 -1.19 -11.79
C PHE A 160 -3.57 -1.36 -13.21
N LYS A 161 -2.77 -1.07 -14.24
CA LYS A 161 -3.13 -1.37 -15.64
C LYS A 161 -3.36 -2.86 -15.85
N TYR A 162 -2.51 -3.71 -15.28
CA TYR A 162 -2.71 -5.16 -15.29
C TYR A 162 -4.00 -5.55 -14.56
N PHE A 163 -4.23 -5.02 -13.35
CA PHE A 163 -5.46 -5.22 -12.59
C PHE A 163 -6.71 -4.89 -13.42
N LEU A 164 -6.77 -3.73 -14.04
CA LEU A 164 -7.91 -3.31 -14.85
C LEU A 164 -8.22 -4.28 -16.00
N LYS A 165 -7.17 -4.86 -16.60
CA LYS A 165 -7.30 -5.82 -17.71
C LYS A 165 -7.78 -7.20 -17.24
N ASN A 166 -7.42 -7.61 -16.02
CA ASN A 166 -7.55 -9.00 -15.55
C ASN A 166 -8.58 -9.18 -14.42
N LYS A 167 -9.03 -8.11 -13.77
CA LYS A 167 -10.05 -8.18 -12.72
C LYS A 167 -11.35 -8.80 -13.22
N LYS A 168 -12.00 -9.60 -12.38
CA LYS A 168 -13.18 -10.38 -12.75
C LYS A 168 -14.49 -9.60 -12.69
N THR A 169 -14.48 -8.41 -12.08
CA THR A 169 -15.71 -7.63 -11.84
C THR A 169 -15.64 -6.28 -12.55
N ASP A 170 -16.78 -5.68 -12.86
CA ASP A 170 -16.82 -4.34 -13.48
C ASP A 170 -16.39 -3.27 -12.48
N LYS A 171 -16.90 -3.31 -11.26
CA LYS A 171 -16.63 -2.33 -10.20
C LYS A 171 -15.39 -2.70 -9.40
N PHE A 172 -14.72 -1.67 -8.84
CA PHE A 172 -13.54 -1.88 -8.03
C PHE A 172 -13.43 -0.90 -6.85
N ILE A 173 -12.60 -1.28 -5.88
CA ILE A 173 -12.21 -0.49 -4.72
C ILE A 173 -10.69 -0.28 -4.77
N ILE A 174 -10.23 0.91 -4.40
CA ILE A 174 -8.83 1.17 -4.06
C ILE A 174 -8.69 1.13 -2.54
N ALA A 175 -7.79 0.30 -2.03
CA ALA A 175 -7.47 0.27 -0.61
C ALA A 175 -5.96 0.41 -0.41
N SER A 176 -5.55 1.08 0.65
CA SER A 176 -4.14 1.40 0.83
C SER A 176 -3.80 1.74 2.27
N HIS A 177 -2.52 1.58 2.62
CA HIS A 177 -2.02 2.00 3.93
C HIS A 177 -0.67 2.73 3.81
N SER A 178 -0.47 3.79 4.61
CA SER A 178 0.81 4.52 4.76
C SER A 178 1.37 5.00 3.40
N GLN A 179 2.58 4.58 3.02
CA GLN A 179 3.16 4.93 1.70
C GLN A 179 2.24 4.54 0.55
N GLY A 180 1.57 3.39 0.63
CA GLY A 180 0.58 2.98 -0.36
C GLY A 180 -0.54 4.00 -0.54
N THR A 181 -0.91 4.72 0.53
CA THR A 181 -1.92 5.79 0.47
C THR A 181 -1.45 6.99 -0.35
N ASN A 182 -0.17 7.36 -0.29
CA ASN A 182 0.37 8.43 -1.13
C ASN A 182 0.34 8.04 -2.61
N HIS A 183 0.64 6.79 -2.93
CA HIS A 183 0.52 6.28 -4.30
C HIS A 183 -0.93 6.18 -4.75
N ALA A 184 -1.84 5.70 -3.87
CA ALA A 184 -3.27 5.63 -4.17
C ALA A 184 -3.87 7.02 -4.46
N LYS A 185 -3.50 8.05 -3.67
CA LYS A 185 -3.90 9.44 -3.91
C LYS A 185 -3.50 9.90 -5.32
N LYS A 186 -2.23 9.68 -5.70
CA LYS A 186 -1.73 10.03 -7.03
C LYS A 186 -2.44 9.24 -8.13
N LEU A 187 -2.62 7.93 -7.95
CA LEU A 187 -3.33 7.06 -8.89
C LEU A 187 -4.78 7.51 -9.13
N ILE A 188 -5.50 7.86 -8.05
CA ILE A 188 -6.88 8.34 -8.15
C ILE A 188 -6.93 9.65 -8.92
N ASN A 189 -6.12 10.63 -8.53
CA ASN A 189 -6.17 11.98 -9.11
C ASN A 189 -5.68 12.01 -10.56
N GLU A 190 -4.58 11.33 -10.87
CA GLU A 190 -3.91 11.48 -12.16
C GLU A 190 -4.32 10.41 -13.19
N TYR A 191 -4.72 9.22 -12.74
CA TYR A 191 -5.03 8.12 -13.65
C TYR A 191 -6.51 7.75 -13.68
N ILE A 192 -7.19 7.65 -12.54
CA ILE A 192 -8.58 7.17 -12.45
C ILE A 192 -9.55 8.32 -12.73
N TYR A 193 -9.46 9.41 -12.00
CA TYR A 193 -10.44 10.50 -12.03
C TYR A 193 -10.61 11.16 -13.42
N PRO A 194 -9.53 11.42 -14.19
CA PRO A 194 -9.66 12.01 -15.51
C PRO A 194 -10.41 11.13 -16.52
N LYS A 195 -10.48 9.82 -16.29
CA LYS A 195 -11.13 8.85 -17.18
C LYS A 195 -12.53 8.54 -16.66
N VAL A 196 -13.54 9.07 -17.34
CA VAL A 196 -14.95 8.95 -16.94
C VAL A 196 -15.36 7.50 -16.68
N ASP A 197 -14.95 6.56 -17.55
CA ASP A 197 -15.25 5.14 -17.41
C ASP A 197 -14.65 4.52 -16.13
N LEU A 198 -13.41 4.86 -15.81
CA LEU A 198 -12.76 4.35 -14.60
C LEU A 198 -13.37 4.97 -13.33
N ARG A 199 -13.61 6.28 -13.37
CA ARG A 199 -14.24 6.99 -12.25
C ARG A 199 -15.62 6.42 -11.94
N SER A 200 -16.42 6.09 -12.95
CA SER A 200 -17.75 5.50 -12.77
C SER A 200 -17.72 4.08 -12.19
N LYS A 201 -16.58 3.38 -12.31
CA LYS A 201 -16.36 2.02 -11.81
C LYS A 201 -15.71 1.99 -10.41
N LEU A 202 -15.10 3.08 -9.97
CA LEU A 202 -14.55 3.19 -8.62
C LEU A 202 -15.69 3.33 -7.61
N LEU A 203 -15.90 2.32 -6.77
CA LEU A 203 -16.94 2.36 -5.75
C LEU A 203 -16.53 3.17 -4.53
N MET A 204 -15.31 2.93 -4.04
CA MET A 204 -14.82 3.55 -2.80
C MET A 204 -13.29 3.51 -2.77
N SER A 205 -12.70 4.41 -1.99
CA SER A 205 -11.27 4.42 -1.71
C SER A 205 -11.01 4.46 -0.21
N TYR A 206 -10.24 3.46 0.30
CA TYR A 206 -9.76 3.42 1.68
C TYR A 206 -8.31 3.92 1.70
N LEU A 207 -8.11 5.15 2.16
CA LEU A 207 -6.81 5.85 2.12
C LEU A 207 -6.30 6.04 3.55
N ILE A 208 -5.65 5.00 4.10
CA ILE A 208 -5.40 4.85 5.52
C ILE A 208 -3.95 5.21 5.88
N GLY A 209 -3.73 5.78 7.07
CA GLY A 209 -2.42 5.93 7.69
C GLY A 209 -1.58 7.11 7.19
N MET A 210 -2.12 7.97 6.34
CA MET A 210 -1.49 9.23 5.89
C MET A 210 -2.50 10.37 5.99
N ASP A 211 -1.99 11.59 6.22
CA ASP A 211 -2.82 12.78 6.15
C ASP A 211 -3.17 13.09 4.71
N ILE A 212 -4.46 13.26 4.46
CA ILE A 212 -4.98 13.70 3.17
C ILE A 212 -5.84 14.94 3.41
N ASN A 213 -5.39 16.06 2.87
CA ASN A 213 -6.23 17.23 2.81
C ASN A 213 -7.33 16.98 1.76
N LYS A 214 -8.59 17.18 2.14
CA LYS A 214 -9.72 17.00 1.23
C LYS A 214 -9.59 17.80 -0.08
N ASN A 215 -8.94 18.95 -0.03
CA ASN A 215 -8.72 19.81 -1.21
C ASN A 215 -7.66 19.26 -2.18
N GLU A 216 -6.91 18.22 -1.78
CA GLU A 216 -5.93 17.54 -2.63
C GLU A 216 -6.51 16.36 -3.40
N MET A 217 -7.77 16.00 -3.13
CA MET A 217 -8.47 14.91 -3.78
C MET A 217 -9.50 15.43 -4.78
N LEU A 218 -9.59 14.76 -5.92
CA LEU A 218 -10.61 15.04 -6.94
C LEU A 218 -11.91 14.26 -6.71
N ILE A 219 -11.92 13.33 -5.75
CA ILE A 219 -13.12 12.66 -5.24
C ILE A 219 -13.44 13.18 -3.85
N ASP A 220 -14.71 13.14 -3.46
CA ASP A 220 -15.18 13.66 -2.18
C ASP A 220 -14.86 12.73 -1.00
N LEU A 221 -14.70 13.30 0.19
CA LEU A 221 -14.72 12.54 1.44
C LEU A 221 -16.13 12.00 1.68
N CYS A 222 -16.25 10.73 2.05
CA CYS A 222 -17.54 10.09 2.33
C CYS A 222 -18.24 10.79 3.51
N GLN A 223 -19.52 11.12 3.34
CA GLN A 223 -20.34 11.82 4.32
C GLN A 223 -21.28 10.90 5.09
N ASN A 224 -21.52 9.68 4.56
CA ASN A 224 -22.38 8.69 5.20
C ASN A 224 -21.99 7.26 4.78
N PRO A 225 -22.42 6.23 5.53
CA PRO A 225 -21.98 4.84 5.31
C PRO A 225 -22.41 4.19 3.99
N VAL A 226 -23.38 4.75 3.28
CA VAL A 226 -23.91 4.20 2.03
C VAL A 226 -23.46 4.98 0.79
N GLN A 227 -22.67 6.02 0.98
CA GLN A 227 -22.14 6.83 -0.12
C GLN A 227 -21.11 6.05 -0.93
N LEU A 228 -21.21 6.15 -2.25
CA LEU A 228 -20.26 5.59 -3.21
C LEU A 228 -19.50 6.72 -3.91
N ASN A 229 -18.44 6.35 -4.65
CA ASN A 229 -17.55 7.27 -5.38
C ASN A 229 -16.91 8.32 -4.47
N CYS A 230 -16.53 7.92 -3.26
CA CYS A 230 -15.91 8.79 -2.26
C CYS A 230 -14.70 8.09 -1.62
N PHE A 231 -13.95 8.78 -0.78
CA PHE A 231 -12.86 8.19 -0.02
C PHE A 231 -13.10 8.29 1.49
N LEU A 232 -12.53 7.33 2.21
CA LEU A 232 -12.37 7.34 3.66
C LEU A 232 -10.90 7.50 3.99
N ASN A 233 -10.63 8.31 5.01
CA ASN A 233 -9.27 8.52 5.50
C ASN A 233 -9.26 8.61 7.02
N TRP A 234 -8.31 7.91 7.64
CA TRP A 234 -8.02 8.06 9.08
C TRP A 234 -6.58 7.66 9.40
N ARG A 235 -6.12 8.12 10.56
CA ARG A 235 -4.85 7.75 11.18
C ARG A 235 -5.09 7.38 12.64
N SER A 236 -4.27 6.47 13.15
CA SER A 236 -4.25 6.12 14.58
C SER A 236 -3.04 6.75 15.25
N PHE A 237 -3.26 7.36 16.39
CA PHE A 237 -2.23 7.95 17.24
C PHE A 237 -2.28 7.34 18.62
N ASN A 238 -1.15 7.38 19.35
CA ASN A 238 -1.15 7.05 20.77
C ASN A 238 -1.86 8.16 21.57
N GLU A 239 -2.57 7.81 22.65
CA GLU A 239 -3.24 8.76 23.55
C GLU A 239 -2.33 9.89 24.07
N SER A 240 -1.02 9.62 24.21
CA SER A 240 -0.04 10.62 24.62
C SER A 240 0.28 11.70 23.57
N TYR A 241 -0.36 11.67 22.41
CA TYR A 241 -0.11 12.61 21.31
C TYR A 241 -0.96 13.88 21.37
N TYR A 242 -1.84 14.00 22.36
CA TYR A 242 -2.69 15.18 22.60
C TYR A 242 -2.21 16.00 23.77
#